data_aa4eaae9d263a91131c90d70c112060a
#
_entry.id   aa4eaae9d263a91131c90d70c112060a
#
_cell.length_a   1.000
_cell.length_b   1.000
_cell.length_c   1.000
_cell.angle_alpha   90.00
_cell.angle_beta   90.00
_cell.angle_gamma   90.00
#
_symmetry.space_group_name_H-M   'P 1'
#
loop_
_entity.id
_entity.type
_entity.pdbx_description
1 polymer ?
#
loop_
_entity_poly.entity_id
_entity_poly.type
_entity_poly.pdbx_seq_one_letter_code
_entity_poly.pdbx_strand_id
1 'polypeptide(L)'
;MAKSNLADLTCVPCRGTVPALKGADLSELHGQLADSTQWIVVNEHHLIRNFKFPDFKSALAFVNRVGELAEQQGHHPDILLGWGKAEITTWTHAVNGLTESDFILAAKIDQLQ
;
A
#
# COMPACT_ATOMS: atom_id res chain seq x y z
N MET A 1 -18.69 14.02 -5.28
CA MET A 1 -17.57 13.89 -6.18
C MET A 1 -16.74 12.69 -5.84
N ALA A 2 -16.35 11.94 -6.83
CA ALA A 2 -15.54 10.75 -6.61
C ALA A 2 -14.14 11.14 -6.15
N LYS A 3 -13.58 10.33 -5.27
CA LYS A 3 -12.17 10.47 -4.90
C LYS A 3 -11.31 10.14 -6.11
N SER A 4 -10.08 10.62 -6.08
CA SER A 4 -9.10 10.24 -7.08
C SER A 4 -9.02 8.73 -7.15
N ASN A 5 -8.89 8.20 -8.35
CA ASN A 5 -8.78 6.76 -8.56
C ASN A 5 -7.33 6.35 -8.51
N LEU A 6 -6.75 6.36 -7.30
CA LEU A 6 -5.36 5.93 -7.11
C LEU A 6 -5.12 4.56 -7.71
N ALA A 7 -6.11 3.66 -7.59
CA ALA A 7 -5.98 2.31 -8.10
C ALA A 7 -5.82 2.24 -9.62
N ASP A 8 -6.23 3.29 -10.34
CA ASP A 8 -6.11 3.35 -11.79
C ASP A 8 -4.74 3.87 -12.25
N LEU A 9 -3.96 4.41 -11.32
CA LEU A 9 -2.64 4.92 -11.65
C LEU A 9 -1.62 3.78 -11.63
N THR A 10 -0.45 4.05 -12.15
CA THR A 10 0.65 3.08 -12.19
C THR A 10 1.77 3.56 -11.29
N CYS A 11 2.32 2.66 -10.48
CA CYS A 11 3.50 2.98 -9.69
C CYS A 11 4.66 3.31 -10.60
N VAL A 12 5.42 4.33 -10.25
CA VAL A 12 6.61 4.71 -11.02
C VAL A 12 7.86 4.41 -10.18
N PRO A 13 8.96 4.01 -10.82
CA PRO A 13 10.20 3.79 -10.10
C PRO A 13 10.64 5.06 -9.39
N CYS A 14 11.01 4.95 -8.12
CA CYS A 14 11.54 6.06 -7.36
C CYS A 14 13.06 5.95 -7.36
N ARG A 15 13.72 7.03 -7.76
CA ARG A 15 15.17 7.06 -7.85
C ARG A 15 15.80 7.98 -6.81
N GLY A 16 15.04 8.33 -5.78
CA GLY A 16 15.54 9.20 -4.73
C GLY A 16 15.61 10.67 -5.13
N THR A 17 15.04 11.05 -6.28
CA THR A 17 15.03 12.44 -6.74
C THR A 17 13.82 13.22 -6.23
N VAL A 18 12.81 12.51 -5.71
CA VAL A 18 11.60 13.12 -5.17
C VAL A 18 11.64 12.95 -3.65
N PRO A 19 11.42 14.02 -2.87
CA PRO A 19 11.44 13.88 -1.43
C PRO A 19 10.26 13.03 -0.93
N ALA A 20 10.45 12.39 0.22
CA ALA A 20 9.39 11.66 0.86
C ALA A 20 8.23 12.61 1.20
N LEU A 21 7.00 12.09 1.11
CA LEU A 21 5.81 12.87 1.46
C LEU A 21 5.78 13.17 2.95
N LYS A 22 5.35 14.38 3.28
CA LYS A 22 5.23 14.83 4.67
C LYS A 22 4.04 15.75 4.81
N GLY A 23 3.54 15.89 6.06
CA GLY A 23 2.55 16.89 6.40
C GLY A 23 1.29 16.84 5.55
N ALA A 24 0.89 17.98 5.00
CA ALA A 24 -0.37 18.11 4.27
C ALA A 24 -0.40 17.27 2.99
N ASP A 25 0.73 17.17 2.27
CA ASP A 25 0.78 16.37 1.05
C ASP A 25 0.53 14.89 1.36
N LEU A 26 1.12 14.42 2.45
CA LEU A 26 0.92 13.04 2.91
C LEU A 26 -0.54 12.82 3.31
N SER A 27 -1.10 13.72 4.09
CA SER A 27 -2.48 13.62 4.58
C SER A 27 -3.48 13.62 3.42
N GLU A 28 -3.21 14.41 2.39
CA GLU A 28 -4.10 14.49 1.23
C GLU A 28 -4.15 13.15 0.49
N LEU A 29 -2.99 12.55 0.22
CA LEU A 29 -2.97 11.25 -0.45
C LEU A 29 -3.58 10.16 0.41
N HIS A 30 -3.30 10.18 1.71
CA HIS A 30 -3.90 9.23 2.64
C HIS A 30 -5.43 9.32 2.59
N GLY A 31 -5.97 10.52 2.55
CA GLY A 31 -7.42 10.73 2.48
C GLY A 31 -8.05 10.28 1.18
N GLN A 32 -7.26 10.08 0.12
CA GLN A 32 -7.77 9.59 -1.15
C GLN A 32 -7.98 8.08 -1.17
N LEU A 33 -7.43 7.36 -0.21
CA LEU A 33 -7.69 5.92 -0.11
C LEU A 33 -9.15 5.68 0.24
N ALA A 34 -9.76 4.69 -0.43
CA ALA A 34 -11.18 4.40 -0.24
C ALA A 34 -11.50 4.06 1.22
N ASP A 35 -10.58 3.40 1.89
CA ASP A 35 -10.73 3.04 3.30
C ASP A 35 -9.49 3.50 4.06
N SER A 36 -9.32 4.82 4.12
CA SER A 36 -8.12 5.41 4.71
C SER A 36 -7.96 5.09 6.20
N THR A 37 -9.06 4.77 6.89
CA THR A 37 -8.99 4.43 8.32
C THR A 37 -8.31 3.10 8.56
N GLN A 38 -8.24 2.23 7.56
CA GLN A 38 -7.60 0.92 7.68
C GLN A 38 -6.11 0.96 7.37
N TRP A 39 -5.70 1.91 6.54
CA TRP A 39 -4.29 2.11 6.24
C TRP A 39 -3.72 3.12 7.22
N ILE A 40 -2.82 2.67 8.08
CA ILE A 40 -2.23 3.51 9.13
C ILE A 40 -0.89 4.05 8.65
N VAL A 41 -0.71 5.36 8.75
CA VAL A 41 0.59 5.99 8.51
C VAL A 41 1.40 5.94 9.80
N VAL A 42 2.58 5.37 9.75
CA VAL A 42 3.46 5.25 10.91
C VAL A 42 4.68 6.12 10.71
N ASN A 43 4.87 7.11 11.60
CA ASN A 43 6.03 8.00 11.62
C ASN A 43 6.28 8.73 10.28
N GLU A 44 5.23 8.95 9.50
CA GLU A 44 5.35 9.50 8.13
C GLU A 44 6.30 8.69 7.25
N HIS A 45 6.58 7.45 7.66
CA HIS A 45 7.57 6.59 7.00
C HIS A 45 6.93 5.47 6.19
N HIS A 46 5.88 4.85 6.68
CA HIS A 46 5.28 3.72 5.98
C HIS A 46 3.78 3.64 6.23
N LEU A 47 3.11 2.91 5.33
CA LEU A 47 1.70 2.54 5.47
C LEU A 47 1.64 1.09 5.90
N ILE A 48 0.71 0.78 6.81
CA ILE A 48 0.48 -0.59 7.24
C ILE A 48 -1.01 -0.87 7.33
N ARG A 49 -1.41 -2.05 6.87
CA ARG A 49 -2.80 -2.52 7.02
C ARG A 49 -2.82 -4.00 7.32
N ASN A 50 -3.70 -4.38 8.24
CA ASN A 50 -3.96 -5.78 8.57
C ASN A 50 -5.26 -6.22 7.91
N PHE A 51 -5.20 -7.34 7.18
CA PHE A 51 -6.36 -7.96 6.55
C PHE A 51 -6.67 -9.25 7.29
N LYS A 52 -7.95 -9.51 7.54
CA LYS A 52 -8.37 -10.71 8.27
C LYS A 52 -9.10 -11.68 7.35
N PHE A 53 -8.89 -12.95 7.58
CA PHE A 53 -9.45 -14.02 6.76
C PHE A 53 -9.95 -15.16 7.66
N PRO A 54 -10.90 -15.98 7.17
CA PRO A 54 -11.45 -17.07 7.98
C PRO A 54 -10.48 -18.24 8.18
N ASP A 55 -9.42 -18.33 7.36
CA ASP A 55 -8.47 -19.43 7.45
C ASP A 55 -7.15 -19.07 6.77
N PHE A 56 -6.17 -19.97 6.89
CA PHE A 56 -4.85 -19.77 6.30
C PHE A 56 -4.90 -19.79 4.78
N LYS A 57 -5.70 -20.68 4.21
CA LYS A 57 -5.79 -20.81 2.76
C LYS A 57 -6.25 -19.51 2.10
N SER A 58 -7.25 -18.87 2.70
CA SER A 58 -7.75 -17.58 2.19
C SER A 58 -6.70 -16.48 2.31
N ALA A 59 -6.00 -16.44 3.45
CA ALA A 59 -4.93 -15.47 3.65
C ALA A 59 -3.80 -15.69 2.66
N LEU A 60 -3.40 -16.93 2.43
CA LEU A 60 -2.36 -17.27 1.47
C LEU A 60 -2.75 -16.86 0.05
N ALA A 61 -3.99 -17.13 -0.35
CA ALA A 61 -4.46 -16.75 -1.67
C ALA A 61 -4.39 -15.24 -1.88
N PHE A 62 -4.77 -14.48 -0.85
CA PHE A 62 -4.67 -13.01 -0.91
C PHE A 62 -3.21 -12.55 -1.04
N VAL A 63 -2.33 -13.12 -0.23
CA VAL A 63 -0.90 -12.78 -0.27
C VAL A 63 -0.29 -13.06 -1.64
N ASN A 64 -0.68 -14.17 -2.28
CA ASN A 64 -0.21 -14.48 -3.62
C ASN A 64 -0.66 -13.43 -4.63
N ARG A 65 -1.90 -12.94 -4.52
CA ARG A 65 -2.39 -11.88 -5.41
C ARG A 65 -1.65 -10.56 -5.16
N VAL A 66 -1.37 -10.25 -3.91
CA VAL A 66 -0.60 -9.04 -3.58
C VAL A 66 0.81 -9.14 -4.17
N GLY A 67 1.44 -10.30 -4.07
CA GLY A 67 2.77 -10.52 -4.63
C GLY A 67 2.81 -10.34 -6.14
N GLU A 68 1.82 -10.89 -6.85
CA GLU A 68 1.74 -10.74 -8.29
C GLU A 68 1.54 -9.28 -8.68
N LEU A 69 0.69 -8.58 -7.95
CA LEU A 69 0.46 -7.15 -8.17
C LEU A 69 1.75 -6.36 -7.96
N ALA A 70 2.47 -6.65 -6.88
CA ALA A 70 3.72 -5.95 -6.57
C ALA A 70 4.75 -6.12 -7.69
N GLU A 71 4.83 -7.33 -8.25
CA GLU A 71 5.72 -7.58 -9.39
C GLU A 71 5.31 -6.78 -10.62
N GLN A 72 4.02 -6.70 -10.89
CA GLN A 72 3.52 -5.93 -12.03
C GLN A 72 3.83 -4.44 -11.89
N GLN A 73 3.75 -3.93 -10.66
CA GLN A 73 3.93 -2.50 -10.40
C GLN A 73 5.39 -2.13 -10.15
N GLY A 74 6.26 -3.12 -9.93
CA GLY A 74 7.64 -2.85 -9.60
C GLY A 74 7.81 -2.13 -8.27
N HIS A 75 6.86 -2.31 -7.35
CA HIS A 75 6.88 -1.69 -6.03
C HIS A 75 6.50 -2.76 -5.01
N HIS A 76 7.42 -3.11 -4.13
CA HIS A 76 7.31 -4.32 -3.32
C HIS A 76 7.07 -4.02 -1.85
N PRO A 77 5.92 -4.44 -1.30
CA PRO A 77 5.66 -4.28 0.13
C PRO A 77 6.28 -5.41 0.92
N ASP A 78 6.36 -5.22 2.23
CA ASP A 78 6.65 -6.32 3.15
C ASP A 78 5.31 -6.99 3.47
N ILE A 79 5.30 -8.31 3.48
CA ILE A 79 4.09 -9.08 3.71
C ILE A 79 4.33 -10.06 4.85
N LEU A 80 3.48 -9.98 5.87
CA LEU A 80 3.50 -10.97 6.96
C LEU A 80 2.23 -11.79 6.85
N LEU A 81 2.40 -13.08 6.57
CA LEU A 81 1.29 -14.02 6.46
C LEU A 81 1.17 -14.82 7.74
N GLY A 82 -0.01 -14.84 8.32
CA GLY A 82 -0.31 -15.68 9.46
C GLY A 82 -1.61 -16.44 9.23
N TRP A 83 -1.94 -17.34 10.16
CA TRP A 83 -3.23 -18.02 10.08
C TRP A 83 -4.34 -16.98 10.16
N GLY A 84 -5.12 -16.86 9.14
CA GLY A 84 -6.26 -15.95 9.12
C GLY A 84 -5.90 -14.48 9.05
N LYS A 85 -4.67 -14.11 8.70
CA LYS A 85 -4.31 -12.69 8.58
C LYS A 85 -3.19 -12.46 7.58
N ALA A 86 -3.17 -11.27 7.01
CA ALA A 86 -2.07 -10.77 6.21
C ALA A 86 -1.80 -9.32 6.60
N GLU A 87 -0.58 -9.00 6.96
CA GLU A 87 -0.18 -7.63 7.28
C GLU A 87 0.70 -7.11 6.16
N ILE A 88 0.29 -6.00 5.57
CA ILE A 88 0.98 -5.41 4.43
C ILE A 88 1.59 -4.08 4.87
N THR A 89 2.89 -3.91 4.66
CA THR A 89 3.60 -2.67 4.97
C THR A 89 4.30 -2.20 3.71
N THR A 90 4.10 -0.94 3.33
CA THR A 90 4.73 -0.39 2.14
C THR A 90 5.37 0.96 2.40
N TRP A 91 6.58 1.14 1.88
CA TRP A 91 7.24 2.44 1.82
C TRP A 91 8.23 2.40 0.66
N THR A 92 8.75 3.57 0.30
CA THR A 92 9.68 3.70 -0.80
C THR A 92 11.10 3.80 -0.25
N HIS A 93 11.88 2.74 -0.45
CA HIS A 93 13.22 2.61 0.13
C HIS A 93 14.18 3.71 -0.35
N ALA A 94 14.06 4.10 -1.62
CA ALA A 94 14.96 5.10 -2.19
C ALA A 94 14.92 6.46 -1.47
N VAL A 95 13.78 6.79 -0.84
CA VAL A 95 13.63 8.07 -0.11
C VAL A 95 13.44 7.84 1.38
N ASN A 96 13.48 6.59 1.82
CA ASN A 96 13.26 6.20 3.21
C ASN A 96 11.96 6.80 3.77
N GLY A 97 10.89 6.64 3.03
CA GLY A 97 9.60 7.21 3.40
C GLY A 97 8.54 6.90 2.36
N LEU A 98 7.46 7.68 2.37
CA LEU A 98 6.31 7.45 1.50
C LEU A 98 6.38 8.32 0.25
N THR A 99 5.93 7.75 -0.87
CA THR A 99 5.71 8.47 -2.12
C THR A 99 4.31 8.13 -2.63
N GLU A 100 3.91 8.79 -3.71
CA GLU A 100 2.62 8.51 -4.34
C GLU A 100 2.47 7.02 -4.68
N SER A 101 3.56 6.36 -5.08
CA SER A 101 3.51 4.94 -5.43
C SER A 101 3.03 4.04 -4.30
N ASP A 102 3.33 4.38 -3.05
CA ASP A 102 2.86 3.62 -1.91
C ASP A 102 1.34 3.68 -1.79
N PHE A 103 0.77 4.86 -2.03
CA PHE A 103 -0.68 5.04 -1.98
C PHE A 103 -1.37 4.39 -3.17
N ILE A 104 -0.74 4.42 -4.34
CA ILE A 104 -1.24 3.73 -5.52
C ILE A 104 -1.28 2.23 -5.25
N LEU A 105 -0.20 1.67 -4.73
CA LEU A 105 -0.12 0.25 -4.41
C LEU A 105 -1.19 -0.13 -3.37
N ALA A 106 -1.33 0.67 -2.31
CA ALA A 106 -2.34 0.43 -1.27
C ALA A 106 -3.75 0.38 -1.87
N ALA A 107 -4.07 1.33 -2.75
CA ALA A 107 -5.39 1.37 -3.39
C ALA A 107 -5.62 0.14 -4.26
N LYS A 108 -4.61 -0.31 -4.99
CA LYS A 108 -4.71 -1.51 -5.81
C LYS A 108 -4.87 -2.77 -4.97
N ILE A 109 -4.17 -2.85 -3.84
CA ILE A 109 -4.28 -3.98 -2.92
C ILE A 109 -5.71 -4.07 -2.38
N ASP A 110 -6.31 -2.92 -2.05
CA ASP A 110 -7.69 -2.91 -1.54
C ASP A 110 -8.68 -3.51 -2.53
N GLN A 111 -8.41 -3.39 -3.81
CA GLN A 111 -9.29 -3.95 -4.83
C GLN A 111 -9.17 -5.47 -4.96
N LEU A 112 -8.16 -6.06 -4.32
CA LEU A 112 -7.96 -7.51 -4.37
C LEU A 112 -8.80 -8.27 -3.34
N GLN A 113 -9.44 -7.57 -2.45
CA GLN A 113 -10.29 -8.20 -1.43
C GLN A 113 -11.54 -8.84 -2.00
#